data_f48a49eb0dd9707dcb3afcf33f05db77
#
_entry.id   f48a49eb0dd9707dcb3afcf33f05db77
#
_cell.length_a   1.000
_cell.length_b   1.000
_cell.length_c   1.000
_cell.angle_alpha   90.00
_cell.angle_beta   90.00
_cell.angle_gamma   90.00
#
_symmetry.space_group_name_H-M   'P 1'
#
loop_
_entity.id
_entity.type
_entity.pdbx_description
1 polymer ?
#
loop_
_entity_poly.entity_id
_entity_poly.type
_entity_poly.pdbx_seq_one_letter_code
_entity_poly.pdbx_strand_id
1 'polypeptide(L)'
;MRRPPQPPSPARFNRRLLIAMAGSLAGFGLLAAQAWNLQVASYDKYHALAEDNRITMLPLAPQRGRILDRNGIVLAEDVYTPALEIATSQARNVDRLVQQLSKIVPISPLEVRRFKRLAAGNKNTDGTIPLKTRLTDEEAARLAAVRFRFDGLEIKARPHRHYPLGTTAAHVIGHIGRISNADNDMLARTERTSDYAGSTHIGKLGLEQSYETQLHGKVGLEEVEITASGRPVRSLSRQPATPGQDIRLALDIPLQQLAEELLAGYRGALVAIEPRTGEILAFVSMPSFDPNLFVDGIDHRNWQALNGDPDRPLLNRPLRGTYPPGSTYKPFMALAVLENKVRKPEETIQDPGYWMLGKHRFRDSKPQGHGRVDLYKSIVVSSDTY
;
A
#
# COMPACT_ATOMS: atom_id res chain seq x y z
N MET A 1 7.81 -6.36 90.69
CA MET A 1 6.79 -5.33 90.43
C MET A 1 7.42 -4.20 89.68
N ARG A 2 7.08 -4.03 88.37
CA ARG A 2 7.57 -2.89 87.55
C ARG A 2 6.69 -1.67 87.87
N ARG A 3 7.27 -0.54 88.28
CA ARG A 3 6.52 0.71 88.45
C ARG A 3 5.87 1.14 87.13
N PRO A 4 4.60 1.57 87.16
CA PRO A 4 3.98 2.10 85.93
C PRO A 4 4.70 3.33 85.45
N PRO A 5 4.76 3.56 84.09
CA PRO A 5 5.44 4.74 83.55
C PRO A 5 4.70 5.99 84.03
N GLN A 6 5.49 6.92 84.60
CA GLN A 6 4.95 8.23 85.01
C GLN A 6 4.43 9.00 83.79
N PRO A 7 3.27 9.66 83.89
CA PRO A 7 2.74 10.48 82.78
C PRO A 7 3.72 11.62 82.50
N PRO A 8 3.91 11.97 81.22
CA PRO A 8 4.80 13.04 80.82
C PRO A 8 4.38 14.36 81.44
N SER A 9 5.34 15.13 81.99
CA SER A 9 5.06 16.42 82.58
C SER A 9 4.34 17.36 81.58
N PRO A 10 3.33 18.15 82.02
CA PRO A 10 2.54 19.04 81.13
C PRO A 10 3.41 19.91 80.21
N ALA A 11 4.56 20.39 80.71
CA ALA A 11 5.54 21.22 79.95
C ALA A 11 6.18 20.46 78.77
N ARG A 12 6.45 19.15 78.90
CA ARG A 12 7.00 18.29 77.81
C ARG A 12 5.93 17.96 76.77
N PHE A 13 4.69 17.76 77.16
CA PHE A 13 3.57 17.53 76.31
C PHE A 13 3.27 18.77 75.44
N ASN A 14 3.17 19.97 76.05
CA ASN A 14 2.95 21.23 75.38
C ASN A 14 4.08 21.57 74.39
N ARG A 15 5.34 21.31 74.75
CA ARG A 15 6.48 21.51 73.83
C ARG A 15 6.42 20.58 72.61
N ARG A 16 6.05 19.32 72.78
CA ARG A 16 5.87 18.39 71.66
C ARG A 16 4.70 18.78 70.76
N LEU A 17 3.57 19.22 71.38
CA LEU A 17 2.42 19.73 70.62
C LEU A 17 2.79 20.98 69.82
N LEU A 18 3.52 21.93 70.40
CA LEU A 18 3.99 23.14 69.66
C LEU A 18 4.94 22.79 68.50
N ILE A 19 5.84 21.82 68.69
CA ILE A 19 6.74 21.37 67.64
C ILE A 19 5.93 20.68 66.51
N ALA A 20 4.99 19.83 66.83
CA ALA A 20 4.12 19.19 65.87
C ALA A 20 3.25 20.20 65.11
N MET A 21 2.69 21.18 65.82
CA MET A 21 1.91 22.27 65.23
C MET A 21 2.75 23.17 64.32
N ALA A 22 3.95 23.53 64.73
CA ALA A 22 4.90 24.30 63.91
C ALA A 22 5.34 23.54 62.67
N GLY A 23 5.60 22.22 62.78
CA GLY A 23 5.93 21.36 61.66
C GLY A 23 4.75 21.23 60.66
N SER A 24 3.53 21.08 61.15
CA SER A 24 2.33 21.06 60.34
C SER A 24 2.11 22.40 59.61
N LEU A 25 2.21 23.52 60.31
CA LEU A 25 2.11 24.86 59.71
C LEU A 25 3.19 25.12 58.68
N ALA A 26 4.43 24.69 58.93
CA ALA A 26 5.51 24.78 57.94
C ALA A 26 5.22 23.94 56.71
N GLY A 27 4.70 22.72 56.88
CA GLY A 27 4.26 21.85 55.80
C GLY A 27 3.14 22.45 54.96
N PHE A 28 2.11 23.00 55.62
CA PHE A 28 1.03 23.71 54.90
C PHE A 28 1.52 24.98 54.21
N GLY A 29 2.47 25.73 54.84
CA GLY A 29 3.09 26.89 54.22
C GLY A 29 3.86 26.56 52.95
N LEU A 30 4.63 25.45 52.96
CA LEU A 30 5.31 24.94 51.77
C LEU A 30 4.32 24.52 50.65
N LEU A 31 3.24 23.83 51.00
CA LEU A 31 2.21 23.47 50.06
C LEU A 31 1.50 24.70 49.43
N ALA A 32 1.18 25.68 50.28
CA ALA A 32 0.59 26.95 49.82
C ALA A 32 1.55 27.74 48.92
N ALA A 33 2.82 27.81 49.26
CA ALA A 33 3.84 28.46 48.41
C ALA A 33 4.00 27.74 47.06
N GLN A 34 3.99 26.40 47.07
CA GLN A 34 4.04 25.62 45.84
C GLN A 34 2.77 25.78 45.02
N ALA A 35 1.60 25.79 45.65
CA ALA A 35 0.34 26.04 44.96
C ALA A 35 0.30 27.44 44.33
N TRP A 36 0.79 28.46 45.05
CA TRP A 36 0.92 29.82 44.50
C TRP A 36 1.86 29.86 43.30
N ASN A 37 3.03 29.21 43.37
CA ASN A 37 3.98 29.14 42.27
C ASN A 37 3.35 28.46 41.01
N LEU A 38 2.63 27.35 41.18
CA LEU A 38 2.01 26.64 40.09
C LEU A 38 0.80 27.38 39.49
N GLN A 39 -0.08 27.96 40.35
CA GLN A 39 -1.36 28.50 39.95
C GLN A 39 -1.32 30.01 39.62
N VAL A 40 -0.32 30.72 40.08
CA VAL A 40 -0.23 32.19 39.88
C VAL A 40 1.08 32.57 39.17
N ALA A 41 2.25 32.24 39.75
CA ALA A 41 3.53 32.71 39.20
C ALA A 41 3.91 32.02 37.89
N SER A 42 3.51 30.76 37.68
CA SER A 42 3.80 29.96 36.49
C SER A 42 2.53 29.58 35.71
N TYR A 43 1.44 30.29 35.96
CA TYR A 43 0.12 29.99 35.32
C TYR A 43 0.21 29.92 33.82
N ASP A 44 0.75 30.96 33.17
CA ASP A 44 0.79 31.02 31.69
C ASP A 44 1.60 29.85 31.10
N LYS A 45 2.68 29.47 31.74
CA LYS A 45 3.51 28.34 31.30
C LYS A 45 2.77 27.00 31.42
N TYR A 46 2.14 26.74 32.56
CA TYR A 46 1.43 25.48 32.76
C TYR A 46 0.09 25.44 32.02
N HIS A 47 -0.54 26.59 31.81
CA HIS A 47 -1.73 26.70 30.98
C HIS A 47 -1.42 26.41 29.51
N ALA A 48 -0.35 26.99 28.97
CA ALA A 48 0.11 26.70 27.60
C ALA A 48 0.46 25.22 27.42
N LEU A 49 1.19 24.62 28.36
CA LEU A 49 1.49 23.18 28.33
C LEU A 49 0.23 22.29 28.45
N ALA A 50 -0.78 22.73 29.20
CA ALA A 50 -2.06 22.03 29.33
C ALA A 50 -2.86 22.12 28.03
N GLU A 51 -2.87 23.26 27.36
CA GLU A 51 -3.51 23.46 26.05
C GLU A 51 -2.80 22.63 24.98
N ASP A 52 -1.46 22.66 24.92
CA ASP A 52 -0.66 21.85 23.97
C ASP A 52 -0.92 20.34 24.16
N ASN A 53 -1.06 19.89 25.41
CA ASN A 53 -1.37 18.49 25.70
C ASN A 53 -2.85 18.11 25.43
N ARG A 54 -3.73 19.08 25.26
CA ARG A 54 -5.17 18.88 25.03
C ARG A 54 -5.52 18.80 23.56
N ILE A 55 -4.67 19.32 22.70
CA ILE A 55 -4.91 19.40 21.25
C ILE A 55 -3.97 18.43 20.52
N THR A 56 -4.52 17.65 19.61
CA THR A 56 -3.75 16.74 18.76
C THR A 56 -4.18 16.88 17.31
N MET A 57 -3.19 16.87 16.41
CA MET A 57 -3.40 16.90 14.96
C MET A 57 -3.53 15.47 14.45
N LEU A 58 -4.70 15.12 13.95
CA LEU A 58 -4.95 13.83 13.31
C LEU A 58 -4.86 13.97 11.79
N PRO A 59 -3.94 13.25 11.12
CA PRO A 59 -3.88 13.26 9.67
C PRO A 59 -5.07 12.52 9.07
N LEU A 60 -5.69 13.13 8.06
CA LEU A 60 -6.77 12.57 7.28
C LEU A 60 -6.21 12.07 5.95
N ALA A 61 -6.16 10.75 5.78
CA ALA A 61 -5.71 10.15 4.52
C ALA A 61 -6.64 10.57 3.37
N PRO A 62 -6.10 10.96 2.21
CA PRO A 62 -6.89 11.28 1.04
C PRO A 62 -7.52 10.04 0.42
N GLN A 63 -8.63 10.22 -0.29
CA GLN A 63 -9.18 9.21 -1.18
C GLN A 63 -8.30 9.12 -2.43
N ARG A 64 -7.91 7.91 -2.82
CA ARG A 64 -7.06 7.69 -4.00
C ARG A 64 -7.87 7.86 -5.28
N GLY A 65 -7.30 8.51 -6.29
CA GLY A 65 -7.91 8.70 -7.61
C GLY A 65 -8.26 7.37 -8.29
N ARG A 66 -9.28 7.38 -9.11
CA ARG A 66 -9.69 6.21 -9.90
C ARG A 66 -8.79 6.02 -11.12
N ILE A 67 -8.69 4.79 -11.59
CA ILE A 67 -8.12 4.46 -12.90
C ILE A 67 -9.26 4.00 -13.79
N LEU A 68 -9.41 4.64 -14.92
CA LEU A 68 -10.51 4.43 -15.87
C LEU A 68 -9.94 4.07 -17.24
N ASP A 69 -10.66 3.26 -18.00
CA ASP A 69 -10.38 3.06 -19.43
C ASP A 69 -10.79 4.28 -20.26
N ARG A 70 -10.62 4.22 -21.58
CA ARG A 70 -11.00 5.30 -22.51
C ARG A 70 -12.51 5.57 -22.52
N ASN A 71 -13.33 4.59 -22.19
CA ASN A 71 -14.79 4.64 -22.18
C ASN A 71 -15.37 5.01 -20.81
N GLY A 72 -14.52 5.15 -19.77
CA GLY A 72 -14.93 5.44 -18.40
C GLY A 72 -15.22 4.19 -17.55
N ILE A 73 -14.86 2.99 -18.02
CA ILE A 73 -14.97 1.76 -17.25
C ILE A 73 -13.93 1.81 -16.11
N VAL A 74 -14.39 1.54 -14.89
CA VAL A 74 -13.55 1.59 -13.68
C VAL A 74 -12.63 0.36 -13.62
N LEU A 75 -11.32 0.61 -13.53
CA LEU A 75 -10.29 -0.41 -13.40
C LEU A 75 -9.74 -0.50 -11.98
N ALA A 76 -9.71 0.63 -11.27
CA ALA A 76 -9.32 0.69 -9.87
C ALA A 76 -10.03 1.87 -9.19
N GLU A 77 -10.59 1.63 -8.00
CA GLU A 77 -11.25 2.64 -7.18
C GLU A 77 -11.13 2.32 -5.69
N ASP A 78 -11.41 3.33 -4.86
CA ASP A 78 -11.54 3.12 -3.42
C ASP A 78 -13.02 2.91 -3.08
N VAL A 79 -13.33 1.75 -2.49
CA VAL A 79 -14.65 1.43 -1.94
C VAL A 79 -14.61 1.51 -0.42
N TYR A 80 -15.65 2.06 0.21
CA TYR A 80 -15.73 2.07 1.67
C TYR A 80 -16.24 0.73 2.17
N THR A 81 -15.39 0.01 2.89
CA THR A 81 -15.73 -1.29 3.50
C THR A 81 -15.70 -1.21 5.01
N PRO A 82 -16.61 -1.90 5.73
CA PRO A 82 -16.52 -2.00 7.17
C PRO A 82 -15.24 -2.75 7.56
N ALA A 83 -14.50 -2.19 8.51
CA ALA A 83 -13.30 -2.75 9.12
C ALA A 83 -13.51 -2.97 10.61
N LEU A 84 -12.93 -4.05 11.13
CA LEU A 84 -12.91 -4.36 12.55
C LEU A 84 -11.67 -3.71 13.18
N GLU A 85 -11.89 -2.78 14.09
CA GLU A 85 -10.82 -2.07 14.79
C GLU A 85 -10.93 -2.29 16.30
N ILE A 86 -9.80 -2.25 16.99
CA ILE A 86 -9.72 -2.38 18.44
C ILE A 86 -9.02 -1.15 19.02
N ALA A 87 -9.70 -0.48 19.96
CA ALA A 87 -9.11 0.53 20.83
C ALA A 87 -8.31 -0.20 21.94
N THR A 88 -7.02 -0.34 21.75
CA THR A 88 -6.15 -1.13 22.65
C THR A 88 -6.10 -0.57 24.07
N SER A 89 -6.30 0.73 24.26
CA SER A 89 -6.40 1.39 25.56
C SER A 89 -7.65 1.00 26.35
N GLN A 90 -8.71 0.56 25.67
CA GLN A 90 -9.97 0.15 26.31
C GLN A 90 -10.08 -1.37 26.50
N ALA A 91 -9.26 -2.14 25.78
CA ALA A 91 -9.27 -3.59 25.84
C ALA A 91 -8.43 -4.10 27.02
N ARG A 92 -9.07 -4.63 28.08
CA ARG A 92 -8.38 -5.18 29.27
C ARG A 92 -7.39 -6.31 28.95
N ASN A 93 -7.70 -7.14 27.96
CA ASN A 93 -6.84 -8.22 27.49
C ASN A 93 -7.07 -8.46 26.00
N VAL A 94 -6.16 -7.91 25.21
CA VAL A 94 -6.22 -7.92 23.74
C VAL A 94 -6.18 -9.33 23.17
N ASP A 95 -5.34 -10.24 23.71
CA ASP A 95 -5.23 -11.61 23.20
C ASP A 95 -6.53 -12.39 23.41
N ARG A 96 -7.15 -12.24 24.59
CA ARG A 96 -8.44 -12.87 24.88
C ARG A 96 -9.55 -12.30 23.99
N LEU A 97 -9.53 -10.99 23.74
CA LEU A 97 -10.48 -10.32 22.86
C LEU A 97 -10.38 -10.88 21.44
N VAL A 98 -9.17 -10.96 20.89
CA VAL A 98 -8.91 -11.52 19.54
C VAL A 98 -9.40 -12.97 19.45
N GLN A 99 -9.14 -13.80 20.47
CA GLN A 99 -9.63 -15.19 20.50
C GLN A 99 -11.16 -15.28 20.52
N GLN A 100 -11.83 -14.39 21.25
CA GLN A 100 -13.29 -14.35 21.28
C GLN A 100 -13.88 -13.89 19.95
N LEU A 101 -13.29 -12.86 19.33
CA LEU A 101 -13.71 -12.35 18.03
C LEU A 101 -13.49 -13.36 16.90
N SER A 102 -12.43 -14.17 16.98
CA SER A 102 -12.16 -15.25 16.00
C SER A 102 -13.21 -16.36 15.99
N LYS A 103 -14.06 -16.44 17.04
CA LYS A 103 -15.22 -17.36 17.07
C LYS A 103 -16.46 -16.78 16.38
N ILE A 104 -16.50 -15.48 16.15
CA ILE A 104 -17.64 -14.76 15.55
C ILE A 104 -17.41 -14.54 14.06
N VAL A 105 -16.19 -14.13 13.71
CA VAL A 105 -15.76 -13.88 12.33
C VAL A 105 -14.40 -14.54 12.07
N PRO A 106 -14.16 -15.05 10.86
CA PRO A 106 -12.87 -15.63 10.52
C PRO A 106 -11.79 -14.53 10.53
N ILE A 107 -10.77 -14.71 11.36
CA ILE A 107 -9.60 -13.84 11.47
C ILE A 107 -8.38 -14.69 11.15
N SER A 108 -7.65 -14.33 10.12
CA SER A 108 -6.47 -15.07 9.67
C SER A 108 -5.27 -14.88 10.63
N PRO A 109 -4.35 -15.86 10.70
CA PRO A 109 -3.12 -15.70 11.47
C PRO A 109 -2.26 -14.51 11.01
N LEU A 110 -2.37 -14.12 9.73
CA LEU A 110 -1.68 -12.95 9.19
C LEU A 110 -2.24 -11.64 9.77
N GLU A 111 -3.57 -11.52 9.84
CA GLU A 111 -4.26 -10.36 10.43
C GLU A 111 -3.91 -10.21 11.91
N VAL A 112 -3.90 -11.31 12.66
CA VAL A 112 -3.51 -11.30 14.09
C VAL A 112 -2.05 -10.86 14.27
N ARG A 113 -1.11 -11.40 13.49
CA ARG A 113 0.30 -11.00 13.55
C ARG A 113 0.48 -9.52 13.20
N ARG A 114 -0.22 -9.04 12.17
CA ARG A 114 -0.21 -7.64 11.76
C ARG A 114 -0.74 -6.74 12.86
N PHE A 115 -1.90 -7.07 13.41
CA PHE A 115 -2.50 -6.33 14.52
C PHE A 115 -1.54 -6.22 15.71
N LYS A 116 -0.94 -7.34 16.15
CA LYS A 116 0.03 -7.34 17.26
C LYS A 116 1.25 -6.47 16.99
N ARG A 117 1.76 -6.44 15.76
CA ARG A 117 2.89 -5.58 15.37
C ARG A 117 2.52 -4.10 15.46
N LEU A 118 1.35 -3.72 14.95
CA LEU A 118 0.84 -2.35 15.03
C LEU A 118 0.59 -1.94 16.48
N ALA A 119 -0.01 -2.81 17.29
CA ALA A 119 -0.26 -2.56 18.70
C ALA A 119 1.03 -2.38 19.52
N ALA A 120 2.09 -3.14 19.20
CA ALA A 120 3.39 -3.00 19.85
C ALA A 120 4.09 -1.67 19.52
N GLY A 121 3.91 -1.15 18.29
CA GLY A 121 4.46 0.15 17.86
C GLY A 121 3.67 1.36 18.38
N ASN A 122 2.41 1.18 18.71
CA ASN A 122 1.46 2.26 19.04
C ASN A 122 1.13 2.34 20.55
N LYS A 123 2.13 2.18 21.39
CA LYS A 123 1.95 2.12 22.87
C LYS A 123 1.33 3.39 23.50
N ASN A 124 1.34 4.52 22.81
CA ASN A 124 0.96 5.83 23.36
C ASN A 124 -0.19 6.54 22.62
N THR A 125 -0.86 5.92 21.67
CA THR A 125 -1.98 6.54 20.96
C THR A 125 -3.28 5.80 21.26
N ASP A 126 -4.26 6.52 21.79
CA ASP A 126 -5.62 6.02 22.06
C ASP A 126 -6.44 5.81 20.76
N GLY A 127 -5.77 5.70 19.63
CA GLY A 127 -6.38 5.35 18.35
C GLY A 127 -6.81 3.89 18.29
N THR A 128 -7.75 3.59 17.41
CA THR A 128 -8.13 2.22 17.08
C THR A 128 -7.14 1.61 16.10
N ILE A 129 -6.84 0.33 16.27
CA ILE A 129 -5.95 -0.44 15.40
C ILE A 129 -6.79 -1.46 14.63
N PRO A 130 -6.67 -1.54 13.30
CA PRO A 130 -7.42 -2.50 12.52
C PRO A 130 -6.93 -3.93 12.77
N LEU A 131 -7.84 -4.79 13.25
CA LEU A 131 -7.63 -6.23 13.36
C LEU A 131 -7.96 -6.91 12.02
N LYS A 132 -9.09 -6.55 11.40
CA LYS A 132 -9.50 -7.02 10.08
C LYS A 132 -9.91 -5.82 9.23
N THR A 133 -9.27 -5.62 8.10
CA THR A 133 -9.41 -4.42 7.26
C THR A 133 -10.63 -4.46 6.34
N ARG A 134 -11.19 -5.64 6.12
CA ARG A 134 -12.37 -5.85 5.30
C ARG A 134 -13.29 -6.88 5.95
N LEU A 135 -14.49 -6.45 6.30
CA LEU A 135 -15.58 -7.32 6.73
C LEU A 135 -16.57 -7.46 5.57
N THR A 136 -17.19 -8.63 5.45
CA THR A 136 -18.41 -8.75 4.66
C THR A 136 -19.57 -8.11 5.41
N ASP A 137 -20.66 -7.78 4.73
CA ASP A 137 -21.85 -7.20 5.35
C ASP A 137 -22.42 -8.12 6.44
N GLU A 138 -22.37 -9.44 6.21
CA GLU A 138 -22.80 -10.44 7.19
C GLU A 138 -21.87 -10.48 8.41
N GLU A 139 -20.55 -10.40 8.23
CA GLU A 139 -19.58 -10.32 9.31
C GLU A 139 -19.76 -9.04 10.14
N ALA A 140 -19.96 -7.90 9.45
CA ALA A 140 -20.22 -6.62 10.10
C ALA A 140 -21.52 -6.66 10.91
N ALA A 141 -22.59 -7.23 10.37
CA ALA A 141 -23.86 -7.39 11.07
C ALA A 141 -23.71 -8.29 12.32
N ARG A 142 -23.01 -9.44 12.19
CA ARG A 142 -22.74 -10.33 13.33
C ARG A 142 -21.93 -9.64 14.43
N LEU A 143 -20.92 -8.87 14.09
CA LEU A 143 -20.11 -8.11 15.03
C LEU A 143 -20.93 -6.98 15.68
N ALA A 144 -21.74 -6.24 14.91
CA ALA A 144 -22.58 -5.17 15.40
C ALA A 144 -23.58 -5.68 16.46
N ALA A 145 -24.18 -6.86 16.23
CA ALA A 145 -25.12 -7.48 17.17
C ALA A 145 -24.51 -7.82 18.54
N VAL A 146 -23.20 -8.06 18.59
CA VAL A 146 -22.50 -8.44 19.83
C VAL A 146 -21.54 -7.38 20.36
N ARG A 147 -21.44 -6.22 19.69
CA ARG A 147 -20.50 -5.14 20.03
C ARG A 147 -20.54 -4.74 21.50
N PHE A 148 -21.72 -4.71 22.09
CA PHE A 148 -21.91 -4.31 23.50
C PHE A 148 -21.23 -5.24 24.53
N ARG A 149 -20.77 -6.44 24.11
CA ARG A 149 -20.05 -7.39 24.95
C ARG A 149 -18.54 -7.17 25.00
N PHE A 150 -18.02 -6.29 24.15
CA PHE A 150 -16.58 -6.13 23.95
C PHE A 150 -16.17 -4.69 24.11
N ASP A 151 -15.42 -4.39 25.17
CA ASP A 151 -14.85 -3.06 25.38
C ASP A 151 -13.78 -2.80 24.31
N GLY A 152 -13.84 -1.62 23.69
CA GLY A 152 -12.88 -1.18 22.68
C GLY A 152 -13.07 -1.78 21.30
N LEU A 153 -14.18 -2.50 21.03
CA LEU A 153 -14.51 -2.97 19.69
C LEU A 153 -15.19 -1.87 18.88
N GLU A 154 -14.63 -1.55 17.71
CA GLU A 154 -15.20 -0.59 16.77
C GLU A 154 -15.32 -1.16 15.37
N ILE A 155 -16.42 -0.82 14.69
CA ILE A 155 -16.61 -1.11 13.28
C ILE A 155 -16.60 0.24 12.57
N LYS A 156 -15.58 0.46 11.71
CA LYS A 156 -15.41 1.72 10.98
C LYS A 156 -15.42 1.47 9.48
N ALA A 157 -16.08 2.33 8.73
CA ALA A 157 -15.94 2.35 7.28
C ALA A 157 -14.55 2.92 6.92
N ARG A 158 -13.77 2.14 6.16
CA ARG A 158 -12.43 2.53 5.68
C ARG A 158 -12.37 2.44 4.17
N PRO A 159 -11.69 3.37 3.51
CA PRO A 159 -11.41 3.24 2.09
C PRO A 159 -10.52 2.00 1.87
N HIS A 160 -10.90 1.19 0.92
CA HIS A 160 -10.18 -0.01 0.51
C HIS A 160 -10.06 -0.01 -1.01
N ARG A 161 -8.84 -0.12 -1.52
CA ARG A 161 -8.58 -0.18 -2.96
C ARG A 161 -9.15 -1.43 -3.55
N HIS A 162 -9.94 -1.30 -4.60
CA HIS A 162 -10.62 -2.39 -5.28
C HIS A 162 -10.36 -2.35 -6.78
N TYR A 163 -10.11 -3.51 -7.35
CA TYR A 163 -9.92 -3.74 -8.77
C TYR A 163 -11.09 -4.60 -9.27
N PRO A 164 -12.18 -3.97 -9.77
CA PRO A 164 -13.46 -4.67 -10.02
C PRO A 164 -13.37 -5.72 -11.11
N LEU A 165 -12.42 -5.57 -12.04
CA LEU A 165 -12.24 -6.52 -13.16
C LEU A 165 -11.19 -7.61 -12.86
N GLY A 166 -10.73 -7.74 -11.62
CA GLY A 166 -9.82 -8.79 -11.18
C GLY A 166 -8.54 -8.84 -12.03
N THR A 167 -8.35 -9.95 -12.76
CA THR A 167 -7.13 -10.20 -13.54
C THR A 167 -6.98 -9.36 -14.81
N THR A 168 -8.05 -8.70 -15.27
CA THR A 168 -8.04 -7.89 -16.50
C THR A 168 -7.09 -6.70 -16.35
N ALA A 169 -6.18 -6.54 -17.31
CA ALA A 169 -5.19 -5.49 -17.40
C ALA A 169 -4.28 -5.34 -16.15
N ALA A 170 -4.19 -6.38 -15.29
CA ALA A 170 -3.48 -6.31 -14.02
C ALA A 170 -2.01 -5.89 -14.16
N HIS A 171 -1.32 -6.31 -15.22
CA HIS A 171 0.08 -5.93 -15.47
C HIS A 171 0.27 -4.46 -15.85
N VAL A 172 -0.78 -3.81 -16.37
CA VAL A 172 -0.79 -2.37 -16.68
C VAL A 172 -1.12 -1.59 -15.41
N ILE A 173 -2.25 -1.94 -14.78
CA ILE A 173 -2.74 -1.24 -13.60
C ILE A 173 -1.74 -1.39 -12.45
N GLY A 174 -1.20 -2.59 -12.27
CA GLY A 174 -0.40 -2.95 -11.12
C GLY A 174 -1.25 -3.09 -9.87
N HIS A 175 -0.69 -2.78 -8.72
CA HIS A 175 -1.41 -2.82 -7.45
C HIS A 175 -0.79 -1.88 -6.42
N ILE A 176 -1.58 -1.50 -5.43
CA ILE A 176 -1.06 -0.92 -4.20
C ILE A 176 -0.68 -2.02 -3.22
N GLY A 177 0.06 -1.64 -2.22
CA GLY A 177 0.37 -2.52 -1.08
C GLY A 177 0.72 -1.68 0.13
N ARG A 178 0.86 -2.32 1.28
CA ARG A 178 1.22 -1.64 2.51
C ARG A 178 2.59 -0.99 2.41
N ILE A 179 2.70 0.19 3.01
CA ILE A 179 3.97 0.90 3.15
C ILE A 179 4.93 0.02 3.95
N SER A 180 6.06 -0.35 3.36
CA SER A 180 7.15 -1.11 3.97
C SER A 180 8.24 -0.20 4.53
N ASN A 181 9.21 -0.76 5.25
CA ASN A 181 10.36 0.01 5.71
C ASN A 181 11.15 0.63 4.55
N ALA A 182 11.31 -0.11 3.45
CA ALA A 182 11.98 0.41 2.26
C ALA A 182 11.21 1.59 1.62
N ASP A 183 9.88 1.55 1.64
CA ASP A 183 9.06 2.69 1.18
C ASP A 183 9.22 3.90 2.12
N ASN A 184 9.23 3.69 3.45
CA ASN A 184 9.48 4.75 4.41
C ASN A 184 10.85 5.40 4.21
N ASP A 185 11.89 4.59 3.97
CA ASP A 185 13.23 5.09 3.65
C ASP A 185 13.26 5.89 2.35
N MET A 186 12.49 5.46 1.35
CA MET A 186 12.34 6.19 0.08
C MET A 186 11.58 7.51 0.29
N LEU A 187 10.46 7.49 1.02
CA LEU A 187 9.68 8.70 1.35
C LEU A 187 10.49 9.71 2.15
N ALA A 188 11.31 9.23 3.10
CA ALA A 188 12.21 10.09 3.88
C ALA A 188 13.29 10.75 3.00
N ARG A 189 13.90 9.97 2.08
CA ARG A 189 14.91 10.49 1.13
C ARG A 189 14.33 11.49 0.13
N THR A 190 13.06 11.37 -0.19
CA THR A 190 12.34 12.27 -1.12
C THR A 190 11.57 13.37 -0.40
N GLU A 191 11.72 13.51 0.94
CA GLU A 191 11.05 14.51 1.78
C GLU A 191 9.52 14.45 1.71
N ARG A 192 8.97 13.26 1.42
CA ARG A 192 7.53 13.04 1.24
C ARG A 192 6.84 12.32 2.40
N THR A 193 7.50 12.16 3.53
CA THR A 193 6.94 11.46 4.70
C THR A 193 5.65 12.10 5.20
N SER A 194 5.57 13.45 5.18
CA SER A 194 4.37 14.20 5.58
C SER A 194 3.17 13.95 4.67
N ASP A 195 3.41 13.75 3.37
CA ASP A 195 2.36 13.49 2.38
C ASP A 195 1.62 12.18 2.64
N TYR A 196 2.27 11.24 3.37
CA TYR A 196 1.72 9.93 3.71
C TYR A 196 1.26 9.80 5.16
N ALA A 197 1.21 10.92 5.90
CA ALA A 197 0.69 10.91 7.25
C ALA A 197 -0.76 10.37 7.24
N GLY A 198 -1.04 9.35 8.05
CA GLY A 198 -2.33 8.66 8.06
C GLY A 198 -2.58 7.67 6.92
N SER A 199 -1.77 7.66 5.85
CA SER A 199 -1.85 6.68 4.77
C SER A 199 -1.12 5.39 5.16
N THR A 200 -1.70 4.25 4.77
CA THR A 200 -1.14 2.91 5.07
C THR A 200 -0.70 2.15 3.84
N HIS A 201 -1.02 2.65 2.66
CA HIS A 201 -0.78 2.00 1.37
C HIS A 201 -0.06 2.95 0.40
N ILE A 202 0.67 2.35 -0.54
CA ILE A 202 1.40 3.03 -1.61
C ILE A 202 1.37 2.15 -2.87
N GLY A 203 1.45 2.74 -4.05
CA GLY A 203 1.59 2.00 -5.30
C GLY A 203 2.88 1.19 -5.37
N LYS A 204 2.78 -0.08 -5.77
CA LYS A 204 3.91 -1.02 -5.80
C LYS A 204 4.35 -1.38 -7.20
N LEU A 205 3.44 -1.43 -8.13
CA LEU A 205 3.67 -1.82 -9.52
C LEU A 205 2.74 -1.06 -10.47
N GLY A 206 3.12 -1.04 -11.76
CA GLY A 206 2.28 -0.56 -12.85
C GLY A 206 1.94 0.93 -12.73
N LEU A 207 0.75 1.28 -13.20
CA LEU A 207 0.24 2.65 -13.14
C LEU A 207 0.03 3.13 -11.70
N GLU A 208 -0.36 2.23 -10.80
CA GLU A 208 -0.48 2.55 -9.37
C GLU A 208 0.82 3.11 -8.80
N GLN A 209 1.98 2.57 -9.22
CA GLN A 209 3.29 3.08 -8.80
C GLN A 209 3.73 4.30 -9.62
N SER A 210 3.60 4.22 -10.95
CA SER A 210 4.14 5.26 -11.84
C SER A 210 3.42 6.60 -11.69
N TYR A 211 2.13 6.57 -11.38
CA TYR A 211 1.28 7.74 -11.17
C TYR A 211 0.93 7.97 -9.70
N GLU A 212 1.72 7.43 -8.79
CA GLU A 212 1.50 7.51 -7.34
C GLU A 212 1.23 8.95 -6.86
N THR A 213 2.01 9.92 -7.32
CA THR A 213 1.87 11.32 -6.89
C THR A 213 0.52 11.93 -7.28
N GLN A 214 -0.02 11.53 -8.44
CA GLN A 214 -1.32 12.02 -8.92
C GLN A 214 -2.47 11.28 -8.26
N LEU A 215 -2.34 9.95 -8.16
CA LEU A 215 -3.37 9.07 -7.60
C LEU A 215 -3.54 9.23 -6.09
N HIS A 216 -2.47 9.48 -5.33
CA HIS A 216 -2.52 9.51 -3.86
C HIS A 216 -3.33 10.68 -3.30
N GLY A 217 -3.21 11.88 -3.89
CA GLY A 217 -3.83 13.11 -3.37
C GLY A 217 -3.01 13.79 -2.27
N LYS A 218 -3.65 14.67 -1.50
CA LYS A 218 -3.00 15.43 -0.42
C LYS A 218 -3.67 15.17 0.91
N VAL A 219 -2.87 14.93 1.94
CA VAL A 219 -3.33 14.69 3.31
C VAL A 219 -4.04 15.91 3.87
N GLY A 220 -5.18 15.69 4.52
CA GLY A 220 -5.86 16.67 5.35
C GLY A 220 -5.43 16.59 6.81
N LEU A 221 -5.85 17.56 7.61
CA LEU A 221 -5.55 17.62 9.03
C LEU A 221 -6.83 17.89 9.81
N GLU A 222 -7.02 17.18 10.92
CA GLU A 222 -8.07 17.42 11.85
C GLU A 222 -7.48 17.71 13.23
N GLU A 223 -7.77 18.89 13.74
CA GLU A 223 -7.39 19.31 15.08
C GLU A 223 -8.46 18.86 16.06
N VAL A 224 -8.08 17.98 16.96
CA VAL A 224 -9.00 17.39 17.93
C VAL A 224 -8.56 17.69 19.35
N GLU A 225 -9.54 17.99 20.19
CA GLU A 225 -9.35 18.05 21.63
C GLU A 225 -9.34 16.63 22.17
N ILE A 226 -8.31 16.30 22.97
CA ILE A 226 -8.15 14.98 23.58
C ILE A 226 -8.26 15.08 25.11
N THR A 227 -8.72 14.00 25.74
CA THR A 227 -8.66 13.82 27.21
C THR A 227 -7.21 13.62 27.66
N ALA A 228 -6.97 13.65 28.96
CA ALA A 228 -5.66 13.27 29.55
C ALA A 228 -5.25 11.83 29.22
N SER A 229 -6.19 10.97 28.82
CA SER A 229 -5.95 9.61 28.32
C SER A 229 -5.79 9.55 26.79
N GLY A 230 -5.77 10.71 26.09
CA GLY A 230 -5.57 10.81 24.63
C GLY A 230 -6.84 10.56 23.80
N ARG A 231 -8.02 10.38 24.39
CA ARG A 231 -9.26 10.15 23.63
C ARG A 231 -9.75 11.44 22.99
N PRO A 232 -10.07 11.42 21.70
CA PRO A 232 -10.69 12.57 21.05
C PRO A 232 -12.07 12.86 21.66
N VAL A 233 -12.29 14.11 22.05
CA VAL A 233 -13.54 14.62 22.66
C VAL A 233 -14.38 15.35 21.62
N ARG A 234 -13.75 16.26 20.90
CA ARG A 234 -14.40 17.04 19.83
C ARG A 234 -13.40 17.50 18.79
N SER A 235 -13.88 17.68 17.57
CA SER A 235 -13.13 18.34 16.50
C SER A 235 -13.18 19.85 16.72
N LEU A 236 -12.02 20.49 16.68
CA LEU A 236 -11.86 21.95 16.81
C LEU A 236 -11.80 22.61 15.45
N SER A 237 -11.01 22.02 14.55
CA SER A 237 -10.79 22.50 13.19
C SER A 237 -10.58 21.29 12.27
N ARG A 238 -11.02 21.41 11.02
CA ARG A 238 -10.84 20.35 10.02
C ARG A 238 -10.49 20.96 8.68
N GLN A 239 -9.29 20.63 8.21
CA GLN A 239 -8.85 20.82 6.85
C GLN A 239 -9.02 19.49 6.09
N PRO A 240 -10.02 19.40 5.18
CA PRO A 240 -10.27 18.13 4.48
C PRO A 240 -9.08 17.72 3.61
N ALA A 241 -8.90 16.42 3.46
CA ALA A 241 -7.94 15.87 2.49
C ALA A 241 -8.39 16.23 1.06
N THR A 242 -7.42 16.45 0.18
CA THR A 242 -7.69 16.62 -1.26
C THR A 242 -7.59 15.26 -1.93
N PRO A 243 -8.65 14.75 -2.55
CA PRO A 243 -8.61 13.47 -3.28
C PRO A 243 -7.55 13.46 -4.37
N GLY A 244 -7.03 12.27 -4.68
CA GLY A 244 -6.19 12.06 -5.84
C GLY A 244 -6.94 12.30 -7.14
N GLN A 245 -6.18 12.53 -8.21
CA GLN A 245 -6.72 12.75 -9.55
C GLN A 245 -7.07 11.41 -10.19
N ASP A 246 -8.21 11.37 -10.87
CA ASP A 246 -8.57 10.24 -11.72
C ASP A 246 -7.66 10.21 -12.96
N ILE A 247 -7.25 9.01 -13.36
CA ILE A 247 -6.45 8.77 -14.55
C ILE A 247 -7.31 8.04 -15.56
N ARG A 248 -7.42 8.61 -16.77
CA ARG A 248 -8.07 7.96 -17.91
C ARG A 248 -7.01 7.41 -18.86
N LEU A 249 -7.10 6.12 -19.15
CA LEU A 249 -6.19 5.40 -20.01
C LEU A 249 -6.70 5.41 -21.46
N ALA A 250 -5.79 5.17 -22.41
CA ALA A 250 -6.15 4.88 -23.79
C ALA A 250 -6.64 3.43 -23.98
N LEU A 251 -6.47 2.55 -22.99
CA LEU A 251 -6.96 1.17 -23.05
C LEU A 251 -8.45 1.11 -23.33
N ASP A 252 -8.82 0.16 -24.17
CA ASP A 252 -10.20 -0.23 -24.49
C ASP A 252 -10.47 -1.58 -23.81
N ILE A 253 -11.25 -1.58 -22.74
CA ILE A 253 -11.43 -2.78 -21.91
C ILE A 253 -12.15 -3.92 -22.63
N PRO A 254 -13.19 -3.70 -23.43
CA PRO A 254 -13.74 -4.75 -24.28
C PRO A 254 -12.70 -5.41 -25.19
N LEU A 255 -11.81 -4.62 -25.81
CA LEU A 255 -10.72 -5.15 -26.65
C LEU A 255 -9.67 -5.88 -25.81
N GLN A 256 -9.32 -5.34 -24.65
CA GLN A 256 -8.39 -5.98 -23.70
C GLN A 256 -8.88 -7.35 -23.26
N GLN A 257 -10.16 -7.46 -22.86
CA GLN A 257 -10.77 -8.71 -22.41
C GLN A 257 -10.84 -9.74 -23.54
N LEU A 258 -11.23 -9.32 -24.75
CA LEU A 258 -11.21 -10.20 -25.91
C LEU A 258 -9.80 -10.75 -26.18
N ALA A 259 -8.78 -9.89 -26.12
CA ALA A 259 -7.40 -10.30 -26.35
C ALA A 259 -6.89 -11.24 -25.24
N GLU A 260 -7.28 -11.03 -23.98
CA GLU A 260 -6.98 -11.93 -22.87
C GLU A 260 -7.65 -13.30 -23.04
N GLU A 261 -8.92 -13.32 -23.46
CA GLU A 261 -9.67 -14.54 -23.75
C GLU A 261 -9.02 -15.35 -24.88
N LEU A 262 -8.63 -14.70 -25.97
CA LEU A 262 -7.95 -15.34 -27.11
C LEU A 262 -6.58 -15.91 -26.73
N LEU A 263 -5.90 -15.35 -25.72
CA LEU A 263 -4.65 -15.86 -25.19
C LEU A 263 -4.82 -16.78 -23.99
N ALA A 264 -6.05 -17.11 -23.59
CA ALA A 264 -6.29 -18.02 -22.47
C ALA A 264 -5.66 -19.40 -22.73
N GLY A 265 -4.92 -19.90 -21.73
CA GLY A 265 -4.18 -21.16 -21.82
C GLY A 265 -2.83 -21.07 -22.53
N TYR A 266 -2.43 -19.89 -23.01
CA TYR A 266 -1.13 -19.66 -23.62
C TYR A 266 -0.26 -18.75 -22.74
N ARG A 267 1.07 -18.91 -22.88
CA ARG A 267 2.05 -17.95 -22.36
C ARG A 267 2.40 -16.99 -23.47
N GLY A 268 1.97 -15.75 -23.34
CA GLY A 268 2.18 -14.78 -24.42
C GLY A 268 1.89 -13.36 -24.03
N ALA A 269 2.13 -12.48 -24.98
CA ALA A 269 1.83 -11.06 -24.88
C ALA A 269 1.15 -10.59 -26.18
N LEU A 270 0.22 -9.62 -26.04
CA LEU A 270 -0.38 -8.92 -27.16
C LEU A 270 -0.40 -7.43 -26.84
N VAL A 271 0.04 -6.61 -27.79
CA VAL A 271 -0.06 -5.15 -27.68
C VAL A 271 -0.74 -4.63 -28.95
N ALA A 272 -1.87 -3.94 -28.78
CA ALA A 272 -2.56 -3.25 -29.87
C ALA A 272 -2.31 -1.75 -29.74
N ILE A 273 -1.78 -1.14 -30.81
CA ILE A 273 -1.42 0.27 -30.84
C ILE A 273 -2.17 0.94 -31.99
N GLU A 274 -2.79 2.10 -31.73
CA GLU A 274 -3.33 2.97 -32.77
C GLU A 274 -2.14 3.67 -33.46
N PRO A 275 -1.85 3.37 -34.74
CA PRO A 275 -0.61 3.83 -35.36
C PRO A 275 -0.55 5.34 -35.58
N ARG A 276 -1.68 6.03 -35.63
CA ARG A 276 -1.75 7.48 -35.86
C ARG A 276 -1.45 8.30 -34.61
N THR A 277 -1.88 7.79 -33.44
CA THR A 277 -1.75 8.51 -32.15
C THR A 277 -0.70 7.91 -31.24
N GLY A 278 -0.32 6.65 -31.44
CA GLY A 278 0.55 5.89 -30.55
C GLY A 278 -0.17 5.38 -29.30
N GLU A 279 -1.47 5.56 -29.18
CA GLU A 279 -2.27 5.08 -28.06
C GLU A 279 -2.27 3.56 -27.98
N ILE A 280 -2.05 3.03 -26.78
CA ILE A 280 -2.14 1.59 -26.51
C ILE A 280 -3.58 1.24 -26.18
N LEU A 281 -4.24 0.52 -27.08
CA LEU A 281 -5.62 0.11 -26.94
C LEU A 281 -5.79 -1.20 -26.15
N ALA A 282 -4.84 -2.12 -26.26
CA ALA A 282 -4.76 -3.33 -25.46
C ALA A 282 -3.31 -3.67 -25.11
N PHE A 283 -3.09 -4.20 -23.91
CA PHE A 283 -1.77 -4.56 -23.41
C PHE A 283 -1.88 -5.81 -22.54
N VAL A 284 -1.71 -6.95 -23.15
CA VAL A 284 -1.99 -8.26 -22.55
C VAL A 284 -0.69 -8.97 -22.18
N SER A 285 -0.67 -9.55 -21.00
CA SER A 285 0.36 -10.48 -20.54
C SER A 285 -0.34 -11.68 -19.91
N MET A 286 -0.23 -12.85 -20.53
CA MET A 286 -0.87 -14.08 -20.05
C MET A 286 0.16 -15.14 -19.65
N PRO A 287 -0.14 -15.92 -18.58
CA PRO A 287 -1.25 -15.75 -17.65
C PRO A 287 -1.13 -14.48 -16.80
N SER A 288 -2.24 -14.04 -16.23
CA SER A 288 -2.36 -12.84 -15.40
C SER A 288 -2.56 -13.21 -13.92
N PHE A 289 -2.68 -12.19 -13.06
CA PHE A 289 -2.90 -12.34 -11.62
C PHE A 289 -3.96 -11.36 -11.13
N ASP A 290 -4.58 -11.64 -9.97
CA ASP A 290 -5.54 -10.72 -9.36
C ASP A 290 -4.81 -9.71 -8.45
N PRO A 291 -4.82 -8.39 -8.77
CA PRO A 291 -4.19 -7.36 -7.95
C PRO A 291 -4.85 -7.17 -6.58
N ASN A 292 -6.12 -7.57 -6.40
CA ASN A 292 -6.80 -7.51 -5.12
C ASN A 292 -6.09 -8.32 -4.03
N LEU A 293 -5.36 -9.38 -4.39
CA LEU A 293 -4.60 -10.21 -3.45
C LEU A 293 -3.47 -9.45 -2.74
N PHE A 294 -3.00 -8.34 -3.31
CA PHE A 294 -1.82 -7.62 -2.82
C PHE A 294 -2.16 -6.42 -1.93
N VAL A 295 -3.38 -5.89 -1.99
CA VAL A 295 -3.79 -4.66 -1.31
C VAL A 295 -3.43 -4.68 0.17
N ASP A 296 -3.87 -5.69 0.91
CA ASP A 296 -3.61 -5.83 2.35
C ASP A 296 -2.38 -6.69 2.69
N GLY A 297 -1.64 -7.08 1.66
CA GLY A 297 -0.54 -8.05 1.73
C GLY A 297 -1.03 -9.45 1.37
N ILE A 298 -0.32 -10.06 0.43
CA ILE A 298 -0.64 -11.39 -0.06
C ILE A 298 -0.32 -12.46 1.02
N ASP A 299 -1.20 -13.42 1.18
CA ASP A 299 -0.96 -14.56 2.06
C ASP A 299 0.04 -15.56 1.43
N HIS A 300 0.61 -16.42 2.28
CA HIS A 300 1.67 -17.33 1.87
C HIS A 300 1.22 -18.35 0.80
N ARG A 301 -0.02 -18.82 0.84
CA ARG A 301 -0.55 -19.80 -0.11
C ARG A 301 -0.67 -19.17 -1.51
N ASN A 302 -1.30 -18.01 -1.61
CA ASN A 302 -1.47 -17.28 -2.87
C ASN A 302 -0.10 -16.84 -3.41
N TRP A 303 0.81 -16.37 -2.53
CA TRP A 303 2.17 -16.03 -2.93
C TRP A 303 2.93 -17.21 -3.50
N GLN A 304 2.90 -18.38 -2.83
CA GLN A 304 3.54 -19.58 -3.34
C GLN A 304 2.94 -20.05 -4.68
N ALA A 305 1.61 -19.98 -4.82
CA ALA A 305 0.95 -20.32 -6.08
C ALA A 305 1.41 -19.43 -7.23
N LEU A 306 1.46 -18.10 -7.04
CA LEU A 306 1.86 -17.17 -8.10
C LEU A 306 3.37 -17.18 -8.37
N ASN A 307 4.18 -17.25 -7.33
CA ASN A 307 5.66 -17.19 -7.47
C ASN A 307 6.26 -18.52 -7.91
N GLY A 308 5.64 -19.63 -7.54
CA GLY A 308 6.08 -20.99 -7.90
C GLY A 308 5.50 -21.49 -9.22
N ASP A 309 4.58 -20.76 -9.84
CA ASP A 309 3.96 -21.15 -11.09
C ASP A 309 4.99 -21.14 -12.24
N PRO A 310 5.20 -22.29 -12.96
CA PRO A 310 6.09 -22.36 -14.11
C PRO A 310 5.69 -21.41 -15.24
N ASP A 311 4.42 -21.02 -15.30
CA ASP A 311 3.91 -20.09 -16.30
C ASP A 311 4.11 -18.62 -15.90
N ARG A 312 4.68 -18.36 -14.72
CA ARG A 312 5.16 -17.04 -14.27
C ARG A 312 4.11 -15.92 -14.46
N PRO A 313 2.94 -15.98 -13.80
CA PRO A 313 1.86 -15.01 -13.98
C PRO A 313 2.23 -13.59 -13.56
N LEU A 314 3.22 -13.41 -12.69
CA LEU A 314 3.69 -12.08 -12.27
C LEU A 314 4.61 -11.40 -13.30
N LEU A 315 5.02 -12.11 -14.36
CA LEU A 315 5.90 -11.53 -15.39
C LEU A 315 5.10 -10.64 -16.33
N ASN A 316 5.43 -9.34 -16.36
CA ASN A 316 4.92 -8.43 -17.40
C ASN A 316 5.65 -8.73 -18.72
N ARG A 317 5.08 -9.61 -19.53
CA ARG A 317 5.70 -10.14 -20.75
C ARG A 317 5.95 -9.08 -21.82
N PRO A 318 5.03 -8.14 -22.10
CA PRO A 318 5.31 -7.08 -23.08
C PRO A 318 6.53 -6.21 -22.72
N LEU A 319 6.80 -6.00 -21.42
CA LEU A 319 7.91 -5.15 -20.97
C LEU A 319 9.18 -5.92 -20.60
N ARG A 320 9.04 -7.15 -20.12
CA ARG A 320 10.15 -7.92 -19.54
C ARG A 320 10.40 -9.25 -20.20
N GLY A 321 9.53 -9.67 -21.11
CA GLY A 321 9.72 -10.89 -21.88
C GLY A 321 10.85 -10.73 -22.89
N THR A 322 11.69 -11.76 -22.99
CA THR A 322 12.74 -11.84 -23.99
C THR A 322 12.47 -13.03 -24.89
N TYR A 323 12.15 -12.77 -26.14
CA TYR A 323 11.80 -13.77 -27.14
C TYR A 323 12.69 -13.62 -28.37
N PRO A 324 13.10 -14.73 -29.02
CA PRO A 324 13.77 -14.64 -30.31
C PRO A 324 12.83 -13.97 -31.34
N PRO A 325 13.22 -12.87 -31.95
CA PRO A 325 12.35 -12.14 -32.87
C PRO A 325 12.06 -12.91 -34.15
N GLY A 326 12.92 -13.85 -34.51
CA GLY A 326 12.83 -14.59 -35.78
C GLY A 326 12.80 -13.65 -36.98
N SER A 327 12.09 -14.09 -38.08
CA SER A 327 12.04 -13.34 -39.33
C SER A 327 11.33 -11.98 -39.21
N THR A 328 10.64 -11.67 -38.12
CA THR A 328 10.06 -10.33 -37.90
C THR A 328 11.13 -9.25 -37.76
N TYR A 329 12.38 -9.61 -37.51
CA TYR A 329 13.51 -8.70 -37.40
C TYR A 329 14.11 -8.32 -38.78
N LYS A 330 13.89 -9.13 -39.85
CA LYS A 330 14.51 -8.95 -41.17
C LYS A 330 14.26 -7.58 -41.82
N PRO A 331 13.06 -6.98 -41.75
CA PRO A 331 12.85 -5.61 -42.27
C PRO A 331 13.76 -4.57 -41.61
N PHE A 332 14.01 -4.70 -40.32
CA PHE A 332 14.92 -3.78 -39.60
C PHE A 332 16.39 -3.97 -40.02
N MET A 333 16.78 -5.25 -40.22
CA MET A 333 18.11 -5.55 -40.79
C MET A 333 18.25 -5.02 -42.20
N ALA A 334 17.23 -5.14 -43.04
CA ALA A 334 17.19 -4.57 -44.40
C ALA A 334 17.38 -3.05 -44.37
N LEU A 335 16.69 -2.31 -43.49
CA LEU A 335 16.87 -0.89 -43.28
C LEU A 335 18.31 -0.56 -42.88
N ALA A 336 18.87 -1.33 -41.92
CA ALA A 336 20.27 -1.12 -41.52
C ALA A 336 21.28 -1.33 -42.66
N VAL A 337 21.08 -2.34 -43.51
CA VAL A 337 21.92 -2.62 -44.68
C VAL A 337 21.85 -1.48 -45.71
N LEU A 338 20.65 -0.97 -45.95
CA LEU A 338 20.45 0.17 -46.89
C LEU A 338 21.04 1.46 -46.35
N GLU A 339 20.79 1.79 -45.08
CA GLU A 339 21.25 3.04 -44.47
C GLU A 339 22.79 3.09 -44.41
N ASN A 340 23.42 1.97 -44.10
CA ASN A 340 24.87 1.88 -44.07
C ASN A 340 25.51 1.61 -45.48
N LYS A 341 24.70 1.55 -46.54
CA LYS A 341 25.16 1.31 -47.92
C LYS A 341 26.02 0.04 -48.05
N VAL A 342 25.74 -0.97 -47.23
CA VAL A 342 26.50 -2.23 -47.26
C VAL A 342 26.23 -3.01 -48.52
N ARG A 343 24.99 -2.91 -49.07
CA ARG A 343 24.58 -3.58 -50.29
C ARG A 343 23.47 -2.78 -51.00
N LYS A 344 23.42 -2.86 -52.31
CA LYS A 344 22.32 -2.27 -53.09
C LYS A 344 21.11 -3.22 -53.09
N PRO A 345 19.86 -2.70 -53.19
CA PRO A 345 18.66 -3.56 -53.19
C PRO A 345 18.64 -4.63 -54.28
N GLU A 346 19.20 -4.33 -55.43
CA GLU A 346 19.24 -5.17 -56.63
C GLU A 346 20.37 -6.19 -56.61
N GLU A 347 21.32 -6.05 -55.70
CA GLU A 347 22.44 -6.97 -55.59
C GLU A 347 21.91 -8.35 -55.10
N THR A 348 22.30 -9.38 -55.87
CA THR A 348 21.87 -10.74 -55.58
C THR A 348 22.99 -11.58 -54.98
N ILE A 349 22.64 -12.45 -54.05
CA ILE A 349 23.48 -13.55 -53.60
C ILE A 349 22.91 -14.87 -54.03
N GLN A 350 23.75 -15.93 -54.02
CA GLN A 350 23.28 -17.28 -54.16
C GLN A 350 23.01 -17.86 -52.77
N ASP A 351 21.75 -18.16 -52.52
CA ASP A 351 21.32 -18.83 -51.28
C ASP A 351 21.33 -20.35 -51.47
N PRO A 352 22.27 -21.05 -50.86
CA PRO A 352 22.37 -22.50 -50.93
C PRO A 352 21.57 -23.23 -49.82
N GLY A 353 20.78 -22.50 -49.01
CA GLY A 353 20.07 -23.03 -47.83
C GLY A 353 20.91 -23.03 -46.54
N TYR A 354 22.06 -22.39 -46.55
CA TYR A 354 22.85 -22.19 -45.34
C TYR A 354 23.90 -21.12 -45.53
N TRP A 355 24.36 -20.57 -44.40
CA TRP A 355 25.50 -19.67 -44.34
C TRP A 355 26.54 -20.16 -43.36
N MET A 356 27.84 -19.93 -43.61
CA MET A 356 28.95 -20.32 -42.77
C MET A 356 29.59 -19.13 -42.09
N LEU A 357 29.69 -19.18 -40.77
CA LEU A 357 30.48 -18.23 -39.99
C LEU A 357 31.62 -19.03 -39.31
N GLY A 358 32.81 -18.93 -39.89
CA GLY A 358 33.92 -19.81 -39.49
C GLY A 358 33.57 -21.29 -39.71
N LYS A 359 33.55 -22.07 -38.61
CA LYS A 359 33.18 -23.51 -38.66
C LYS A 359 31.69 -23.76 -38.36
N HIS A 360 30.94 -22.73 -38.01
CA HIS A 360 29.52 -22.88 -37.66
C HIS A 360 28.64 -22.68 -38.89
N ARG A 361 27.70 -23.64 -39.09
CA ARG A 361 26.75 -23.63 -40.19
C ARG A 361 25.37 -23.18 -39.69
N PHE A 362 24.91 -22.02 -40.14
CA PHE A 362 23.53 -21.53 -39.95
C PHE A 362 22.68 -22.03 -41.11
N ARG A 363 21.57 -22.68 -40.80
CA ARG A 363 20.67 -23.26 -41.81
C ARG A 363 19.53 -22.32 -42.10
N ASP A 364 19.17 -22.22 -43.40
CA ASP A 364 17.93 -21.59 -43.82
C ASP A 364 16.74 -22.53 -43.51
N SER A 365 15.54 -21.97 -43.44
CA SER A 365 14.29 -22.73 -43.33
C SER A 365 14.07 -23.68 -44.51
N LYS A 366 14.62 -23.35 -45.68
CA LYS A 366 14.59 -24.20 -46.87
C LYS A 366 15.96 -24.82 -47.08
N PRO A 367 16.13 -26.13 -46.85
CA PRO A 367 17.45 -26.80 -46.93
C PRO A 367 18.15 -26.72 -48.27
N GLN A 368 17.38 -26.57 -49.39
CA GLN A 368 17.92 -26.41 -50.74
C GLN A 368 18.22 -24.96 -51.13
N GLY A 369 17.91 -24.03 -50.26
CA GLY A 369 18.01 -22.60 -50.46
C GLY A 369 16.96 -22.03 -51.42
N HIS A 370 17.07 -20.73 -51.63
CA HIS A 370 16.14 -19.95 -52.48
C HIS A 370 16.77 -19.56 -53.81
N GLY A 371 17.98 -20.02 -54.09
CA GLY A 371 18.73 -19.66 -55.28
C GLY A 371 19.20 -18.21 -55.32
N ARG A 372 19.04 -17.51 -56.42
CA ARG A 372 19.40 -16.06 -56.49
C ARG A 372 18.38 -15.28 -55.71
N VAL A 373 18.84 -14.48 -54.73
CA VAL A 373 18.02 -13.69 -53.79
C VAL A 373 18.59 -12.28 -53.77
N ASP A 374 17.74 -11.29 -54.02
CA ASP A 374 17.97 -9.86 -53.78
C ASP A 374 17.29 -9.45 -52.46
N LEU A 375 17.39 -8.18 -52.08
CA LEU A 375 16.80 -7.66 -50.85
C LEU A 375 15.28 -7.89 -50.76
N TYR A 376 14.56 -7.61 -51.86
CA TYR A 376 13.12 -7.77 -51.92
C TYR A 376 12.73 -9.25 -51.74
N LYS A 377 13.35 -10.14 -52.52
CA LYS A 377 13.10 -11.57 -52.46
C LYS A 377 13.48 -12.14 -51.10
N SER A 378 14.56 -11.65 -50.45
CA SER A 378 14.99 -12.12 -49.12
C SER A 378 13.91 -11.95 -48.07
N ILE A 379 13.19 -10.79 -48.11
CA ILE A 379 12.05 -10.52 -47.24
C ILE A 379 10.87 -11.43 -47.58
N VAL A 380 10.51 -11.51 -48.89
CA VAL A 380 9.33 -12.28 -49.36
C VAL A 380 9.46 -13.77 -49.03
N VAL A 381 10.64 -14.37 -49.27
CA VAL A 381 10.84 -15.83 -49.03
C VAL A 381 11.44 -16.10 -47.64
N SER A 382 11.68 -15.03 -46.87
CA SER A 382 12.27 -15.14 -45.53
C SER A 382 13.63 -15.84 -45.52
N SER A 383 14.53 -15.54 -46.47
CA SER A 383 15.86 -16.12 -46.51
C SER A 383 16.66 -15.74 -45.26
N ASP A 384 17.29 -16.74 -44.64
CA ASP A 384 18.20 -16.59 -43.48
C ASP A 384 19.65 -16.38 -43.90
N THR A 385 19.96 -16.48 -45.21
CA THR A 385 21.31 -16.42 -45.76
C THR A 385 21.62 -15.09 -46.42
N TYR A 386 20.64 -14.29 -46.80
CA TYR A 386 20.82 -12.93 -47.39
C TYR A 386 21.22 -11.91 -46.34
#